data_6bc4661eaf4aee299579c80654c544da
#
_entry.id   6bc4661eaf4aee299579c80654c544da
#
_cell.length_a   1.000
_cell.length_b   1.000
_cell.length_c   1.000
_cell.angle_alpha   90.00
_cell.angle_beta   90.00
_cell.angle_gamma   90.00
#
_symmetry.space_group_name_H-M   'P 1'
#
loop_
_entity.id
_entity.type
_entity.pdbx_description
1 polymer ?
#
loop_
_entity_poly.entity_id
_entity_poly.type
_entity_poly.pdbx_seq_one_letter_code
_entity_poly.pdbx_strand_id
1 'polypeptide(L)'
;MKKLVFFLVCLFTMQVVVADNDKPVTFEQLPQAAQSFVKKHFADRNVAFSKMDKDIFDVTYDVMFVNGDKLEFDKQGNWKEMKCKHGLVPETAVPAQIVKYVKTNYPEAKILQIEKDRYEYEVRFMGHRTKRFFQWSGKMGERF
;
A
#
# COMPACT_ATOMS: atom_id res chain seq x y z
N MET A 1 -50.66 22.22 36.37
CA MET A 1 -49.19 22.43 36.18
C MET A 1 -48.64 21.23 35.45
N LYS A 2 -48.41 21.36 34.16
CA LYS A 2 -47.77 20.31 33.37
C LYS A 2 -46.26 20.46 33.56
N LYS A 3 -45.68 19.56 34.36
CA LYS A 3 -44.26 19.43 34.43
C LYS A 3 -43.78 18.77 33.14
N LEU A 4 -43.25 19.55 32.22
CA LEU A 4 -42.50 19.08 31.11
C LEU A 4 -41.16 18.55 31.68
N VAL A 5 -41.19 17.25 31.97
CA VAL A 5 -39.94 16.54 32.18
C VAL A 5 -39.33 16.40 30.79
N PHE A 6 -38.46 17.32 30.42
CA PHE A 6 -37.55 17.17 29.34
C PHE A 6 -36.60 16.04 29.73
N PHE A 7 -36.99 14.82 29.36
CA PHE A 7 -36.02 13.74 29.27
C PHE A 7 -35.06 14.11 28.16
N LEU A 8 -34.01 14.82 28.55
CA LEU A 8 -32.83 14.95 27.74
C LEU A 8 -32.21 13.56 27.66
N VAL A 9 -32.72 12.75 26.73
CA VAL A 9 -32.01 11.57 26.30
C VAL A 9 -30.76 12.10 25.63
N CYS A 10 -29.70 12.26 26.44
CA CYS A 10 -28.36 12.26 25.91
C CYS A 10 -28.18 10.91 25.20
N LEU A 11 -28.52 10.88 23.94
CA LEU A 11 -27.96 9.93 22.99
C LEU A 11 -26.45 10.16 23.04
N PHE A 12 -25.81 9.48 23.98
CA PHE A 12 -24.41 9.16 23.89
C PHE A 12 -24.31 8.29 22.63
N THR A 13 -24.20 8.96 21.48
CA THR A 13 -23.59 8.33 20.34
C THR A 13 -22.19 8.02 20.83
N MET A 14 -21.97 6.79 21.28
CA MET A 14 -20.63 6.23 21.35
C MET A 14 -20.10 6.32 19.92
N GLN A 15 -19.41 7.41 19.64
CA GLN A 15 -18.48 7.42 18.55
C GLN A 15 -17.44 6.40 18.97
N VAL A 16 -17.53 5.22 18.36
CA VAL A 16 -16.41 4.29 18.34
C VAL A 16 -15.32 5.06 17.59
N VAL A 17 -14.52 5.79 18.35
CA VAL A 17 -13.23 6.22 17.87
C VAL A 17 -12.48 4.91 17.70
N VAL A 18 -12.48 4.38 16.48
CA VAL A 18 -11.49 3.40 16.09
C VAL A 18 -10.17 4.15 16.30
N ALA A 19 -9.50 3.83 17.38
CA ALA A 19 -8.17 4.34 17.62
C ALA A 19 -7.33 3.83 16.44
N ASP A 20 -6.95 4.75 15.58
CA ASP A 20 -5.98 4.49 14.53
C ASP A 20 -4.71 4.07 15.28
N ASN A 21 -4.38 2.76 15.24
CA ASN A 21 -3.22 2.21 15.94
C ASN A 21 -1.91 2.55 15.21
N ASP A 22 -1.95 3.57 14.38
CA ASP A 22 -0.82 4.09 13.63
C ASP A 22 0.22 4.69 14.59
N LYS A 23 1.39 4.09 14.62
CA LYS A 23 2.54 4.58 15.38
C LYS A 23 3.58 5.15 14.43
N PRO A 24 4.00 6.41 14.58
CA PRO A 24 5.15 6.90 13.85
C PRO A 24 6.40 6.10 14.25
N VAL A 25 7.18 5.72 13.27
CA VAL A 25 8.46 5.01 13.42
C VAL A 25 9.53 5.70 12.59
N THR A 26 10.79 5.58 13.01
CA THR A 26 11.89 6.05 12.17
C THR A 26 12.18 5.05 11.06
N PHE A 27 12.92 5.48 10.03
CA PHE A 27 13.30 4.59 8.94
C PHE A 27 14.12 3.38 9.42
N GLU A 28 14.97 3.59 10.43
CA GLU A 28 15.81 2.56 11.04
C GLU A 28 15.02 1.53 11.87
N GLN A 29 13.80 1.87 12.28
CA GLN A 29 12.89 0.97 13.00
C GLN A 29 12.08 0.07 12.07
N LEU A 30 12.13 0.33 10.75
CA LEU A 30 11.52 -0.57 9.77
C LEU A 30 12.26 -1.91 9.74
N PRO A 31 11.58 -3.00 9.38
CA PRO A 31 12.25 -4.27 9.11
C PRO A 31 13.41 -4.11 8.11
N GLN A 32 14.51 -4.81 8.33
CA GLN A 32 15.72 -4.69 7.51
C GLN A 32 15.46 -4.90 6.02
N ALA A 33 14.55 -5.83 5.68
CA ALA A 33 14.18 -6.09 4.30
C ALA A 33 13.48 -4.87 3.65
N ALA A 34 12.61 -4.18 4.39
CA ALA A 34 11.95 -2.95 3.93
C ALA A 34 12.96 -1.82 3.71
N GLN A 35 13.88 -1.60 4.66
CA GLN A 35 14.95 -0.62 4.50
C GLN A 35 15.79 -0.88 3.25
N SER A 36 16.19 -2.13 3.04
CA SER A 36 16.99 -2.55 1.89
C SER A 36 16.24 -2.35 0.58
N PHE A 37 14.94 -2.67 0.57
CA PHE A 37 14.08 -2.48 -0.59
C PHE A 37 13.96 -1.00 -0.99
N VAL A 38 13.70 -0.12 -0.02
CA VAL A 38 13.62 1.32 -0.26
C VAL A 38 14.95 1.85 -0.79
N LYS A 39 16.07 1.53 -0.15
CA LYS A 39 17.41 1.95 -0.58
C LYS A 39 17.77 1.46 -1.97
N LYS A 40 17.32 0.27 -2.35
CA LYS A 40 17.63 -0.33 -3.65
C LYS A 40 16.77 0.24 -4.80
N HIS A 41 15.50 0.44 -4.58
CA HIS A 41 14.53 0.72 -5.64
C HIS A 41 14.00 2.16 -5.64
N PHE A 42 14.13 2.87 -4.51
CA PHE A 42 13.59 4.21 -4.31
C PHE A 42 14.64 5.20 -3.77
N ALA A 43 15.91 4.94 -4.10
CA ALA A 43 17.03 5.77 -3.63
C ALA A 43 16.97 7.24 -4.10
N ASP A 44 16.25 7.51 -5.19
CA ASP A 44 16.03 8.84 -5.77
C ASP A 44 14.93 9.65 -5.06
N ARG A 45 14.26 9.06 -4.05
CA ARG A 45 13.14 9.67 -3.34
C ARG A 45 13.44 9.89 -1.87
N ASN A 46 13.02 11.04 -1.37
CA ASN A 46 13.18 11.38 0.04
C ASN A 46 11.98 10.87 0.85
N VAL A 47 12.25 10.11 1.90
CA VAL A 47 11.24 9.67 2.86
C VAL A 47 10.76 10.86 3.68
N ALA A 48 9.46 11.10 3.69
CA ALA A 48 8.83 12.12 4.51
C ALA A 48 8.60 11.62 5.94
N PHE A 49 8.00 10.43 6.06
CA PHE A 49 7.78 9.75 7.34
C PHE A 49 7.51 8.27 7.13
N SER A 50 7.62 7.51 8.20
CA SER A 50 7.21 6.10 8.25
C SER A 50 6.30 5.87 9.44
N LYS A 51 5.39 4.92 9.32
CA LYS A 51 4.49 4.52 10.41
C LYS A 51 4.34 3.02 10.45
N MET A 52 4.02 2.51 11.64
CA MET A 52 3.62 1.15 11.86
C MET A 52 2.13 1.14 12.18
N ASP A 53 1.37 0.37 11.46
CA ASP A 53 -0.01 0.04 11.77
C ASP A 53 -0.07 -1.37 12.38
N LYS A 54 -0.65 -1.44 13.56
CA LYS A 54 -0.80 -2.70 14.29
C LYS A 54 -2.26 -2.99 14.50
N ASP A 55 -2.78 -3.89 13.68
CA ASP A 55 -4.09 -4.48 13.87
C ASP A 55 -4.00 -5.77 14.73
N ILE A 56 -5.15 -6.31 15.11
CA ILE A 56 -5.26 -7.51 15.98
C ILE A 56 -4.51 -8.71 15.38
N PHE A 57 -4.51 -8.85 14.07
CA PHE A 57 -3.95 -10.02 13.37
C PHE A 57 -2.77 -9.70 12.45
N ASP A 58 -2.46 -8.45 12.23
CA ASP A 58 -1.42 -8.05 11.28
C ASP A 58 -0.64 -6.83 11.75
N VAL A 59 0.59 -6.73 11.29
CA VAL A 59 1.43 -5.54 11.45
C VAL A 59 1.92 -5.14 10.08
N THR A 60 1.66 -3.91 9.69
CA THR A 60 2.15 -3.34 8.46
C THR A 60 2.99 -2.08 8.73
N TYR A 61 3.85 -1.78 7.79
CA TYR A 61 4.69 -0.58 7.81
C TYR A 61 4.46 0.23 6.55
N ASP A 62 4.14 1.50 6.72
CA ASP A 62 3.99 2.45 5.64
C ASP A 62 5.21 3.36 5.54
N VAL A 63 5.69 3.56 4.35
CA VAL A 63 6.71 4.56 4.02
C VAL A 63 6.10 5.57 3.06
N MET A 64 6.05 6.82 3.50
CA MET A 64 5.57 7.94 2.70
C MET A 64 6.74 8.76 2.22
N PHE A 65 6.77 9.06 0.93
CA PHE A 65 7.75 9.94 0.32
C PHE A 65 7.26 11.38 0.23
N VAL A 66 8.20 12.32 0.17
CA VAL A 66 7.89 13.76 0.06
C VAL A 66 7.04 14.09 -1.16
N ASN A 67 7.19 13.34 -2.25
CA ASN A 67 6.38 13.50 -3.47
C ASN A 67 4.96 12.89 -3.38
N GLY A 68 4.59 12.31 -2.23
CA GLY A 68 3.29 11.68 -1.99
C GLY A 68 3.17 10.22 -2.43
N ASP A 69 4.26 9.61 -2.88
CA ASP A 69 4.30 8.17 -3.15
C ASP A 69 4.30 7.38 -1.83
N LYS A 70 3.75 6.18 -1.85
CA LYS A 70 3.59 5.32 -0.68
C LYS A 70 4.06 3.90 -0.97
N LEU A 71 4.75 3.31 0.00
CA LEU A 71 5.04 1.88 0.05
C LEU A 71 4.42 1.28 1.31
N GLU A 72 3.91 0.07 1.20
CA GLU A 72 3.44 -0.72 2.32
C GLU A 72 4.20 -2.05 2.39
N PHE A 73 4.61 -2.42 3.59
CA PHE A 73 5.35 -3.64 3.89
C PHE A 73 4.63 -4.45 4.95
N ASP A 74 4.80 -5.76 4.91
CA ASP A 74 4.38 -6.65 5.97
C ASP A 74 5.34 -6.60 7.18
N LYS A 75 5.01 -7.34 8.23
CA LYS A 75 5.83 -7.41 9.45
C LYS A 75 7.25 -7.95 9.23
N GLN A 76 7.49 -8.68 8.15
CA GLN A 76 8.82 -9.17 7.77
C GLN A 76 9.59 -8.18 6.88
N GLY A 77 8.93 -7.14 6.40
CA GLY A 77 9.51 -6.16 5.48
C GLY A 77 9.39 -6.53 4.01
N ASN A 78 8.54 -7.49 3.66
CA ASN A 78 8.18 -7.74 2.26
C ASN A 78 7.15 -6.70 1.82
N TRP A 79 7.31 -6.16 0.61
CA TRP A 79 6.36 -5.19 0.11
C TRP A 79 4.99 -5.83 -0.17
N LYS A 80 3.94 -5.09 0.16
CA LYS A 80 2.53 -5.40 -0.12
C LYS A 80 1.95 -4.49 -1.18
N GLU A 81 2.25 -3.21 -1.10
CA GLU A 81 1.77 -2.21 -2.06
C GLU A 81 2.87 -1.20 -2.40
N MET A 82 2.93 -0.81 -3.66
CA MET A 82 3.68 0.35 -4.16
C MET A 82 2.70 1.23 -4.91
N LYS A 83 2.48 2.45 -4.42
CA LYS A 83 1.53 3.41 -5.01
C LYS A 83 2.24 4.73 -5.28
N CYS A 84 2.39 5.06 -6.54
CA CYS A 84 3.02 6.27 -7.00
C CYS A 84 1.96 7.26 -7.47
N LYS A 85 1.82 8.35 -6.75
CA LYS A 85 0.84 9.39 -7.03
C LYS A 85 1.35 10.40 -8.05
N HIS A 86 2.63 10.74 -7.94
CA HIS A 86 3.30 11.73 -8.79
C HIS A 86 4.54 11.18 -9.48
N GLY A 87 4.88 9.94 -9.23
CA GLY A 87 5.98 9.21 -9.86
C GLY A 87 5.50 7.96 -10.58
N LEU A 88 6.44 7.09 -10.88
CA LEU A 88 6.17 5.77 -11.44
C LEU A 88 6.75 4.70 -10.51
N VAL A 89 6.12 3.53 -10.49
CA VAL A 89 6.70 2.38 -9.83
C VAL A 89 7.95 1.96 -10.60
N PRO A 90 9.14 1.88 -9.96
CA PRO A 90 10.35 1.44 -10.63
C PRO A 90 10.19 0.01 -11.15
N GLU A 91 10.52 -0.22 -12.42
CA GLU A 91 10.43 -1.57 -13.02
C GLU A 91 11.28 -2.60 -12.26
N THR A 92 12.40 -2.16 -11.69
CA THR A 92 13.28 -3.02 -10.88
C THR A 92 12.61 -3.57 -9.62
N ALA A 93 11.59 -2.89 -9.11
CA ALA A 93 10.81 -3.29 -7.94
C ALA A 93 9.65 -4.24 -8.27
N VAL A 94 9.24 -4.29 -9.55
CA VAL A 94 8.12 -5.10 -10.03
C VAL A 94 8.62 -6.50 -10.42
N PRO A 95 7.86 -7.58 -10.14
CA PRO A 95 8.23 -8.91 -10.62
C PRO A 95 8.51 -8.93 -12.12
N ALA A 96 9.63 -9.53 -12.52
CA ALA A 96 10.11 -9.50 -13.91
C ALA A 96 9.09 -10.04 -14.91
N GLN A 97 8.29 -11.03 -14.52
CA GLN A 97 7.24 -11.60 -15.37
C GLN A 97 6.12 -10.59 -15.66
N ILE A 98 5.74 -9.76 -14.68
CA ILE A 98 4.76 -8.68 -14.86
C ILE A 98 5.33 -7.62 -15.78
N VAL A 99 6.58 -7.18 -15.55
CA VAL A 99 7.25 -6.22 -16.43
C VAL A 99 7.29 -6.71 -17.87
N LYS A 100 7.66 -7.96 -18.08
CA LYS A 100 7.70 -8.58 -19.42
C LYS A 100 6.34 -8.58 -20.08
N TYR A 101 5.29 -9.00 -19.35
CA TYR A 101 3.92 -9.03 -19.84
C TYR A 101 3.44 -7.62 -20.23
N VAL A 102 3.67 -6.65 -19.36
CA VAL A 102 3.27 -5.25 -19.59
C VAL A 102 3.96 -4.69 -20.81
N LYS A 103 5.27 -4.85 -20.96
CA LYS A 103 6.01 -4.37 -22.13
C LYS A 103 5.58 -5.01 -23.44
N THR A 104 5.19 -6.27 -23.38
CA THR A 104 4.76 -7.00 -24.59
C THR A 104 3.36 -6.58 -25.03
N ASN A 105 2.42 -6.41 -24.08
CA ASN A 105 1.01 -6.19 -24.41
C ASN A 105 0.59 -4.71 -24.33
N TYR A 106 1.33 -3.91 -23.56
CA TYR A 106 1.06 -2.49 -23.29
C TYR A 106 2.37 -1.69 -23.31
N PRO A 107 3.07 -1.59 -24.45
CA PRO A 107 4.43 -1.03 -24.51
C PRO A 107 4.54 0.40 -24.00
N GLU A 108 3.46 1.19 -24.11
CA GLU A 108 3.41 2.58 -23.61
C GLU A 108 2.92 2.70 -22.17
N ALA A 109 2.54 1.58 -21.53
CA ALA A 109 1.98 1.61 -20.19
C ALA A 109 3.05 1.90 -19.14
N LYS A 110 2.70 2.79 -18.22
CA LYS A 110 3.52 3.18 -17.06
C LYS A 110 2.80 2.75 -15.79
N ILE A 111 3.48 1.95 -14.96
CA ILE A 111 2.89 1.40 -13.74
C ILE A 111 2.82 2.52 -12.69
N LEU A 112 1.61 2.77 -12.19
CA LEU A 112 1.32 3.74 -11.12
C LEU A 112 1.15 3.08 -9.77
N GLN A 113 0.66 1.85 -9.76
CA GLN A 113 0.43 1.10 -8.54
C GLN A 113 0.55 -0.38 -8.82
N ILE A 114 1.11 -1.10 -7.88
CA ILE A 114 1.07 -2.56 -7.80
C ILE A 114 0.79 -2.96 -6.37
N GLU A 115 -0.19 -3.82 -6.19
CA GLU A 115 -0.55 -4.42 -4.91
C GLU A 115 -0.37 -5.94 -5.02
N LYS A 116 0.16 -6.53 -3.97
CA LYS A 116 0.40 -7.97 -3.88
C LYS A 116 -0.50 -8.56 -2.82
N ASP A 117 -1.41 -9.42 -3.22
CA ASP A 117 -2.11 -10.31 -2.33
C ASP A 117 -1.47 -11.71 -2.38
N ARG A 118 -1.97 -12.65 -1.59
CA ARG A 118 -1.39 -13.98 -1.39
C ARG A 118 -1.07 -14.73 -2.70
N TYR A 119 -1.92 -14.60 -3.71
CA TYR A 119 -1.81 -15.30 -5.00
C TYR A 119 -2.02 -14.40 -6.21
N GLU A 120 -2.20 -13.12 -5.99
CA GLU A 120 -2.63 -12.19 -7.02
C GLU A 120 -1.83 -10.89 -6.93
N TYR A 121 -1.60 -10.29 -8.08
CA TYR A 121 -1.08 -8.93 -8.19
C TYR A 121 -2.11 -8.07 -8.90
N GLU A 122 -2.46 -6.96 -8.30
CA GLU A 122 -3.26 -5.93 -8.95
C GLU A 122 -2.33 -4.81 -9.43
N VAL A 123 -2.37 -4.53 -10.73
CA VAL A 123 -1.50 -3.53 -11.36
C VAL A 123 -2.35 -2.46 -12.01
N ARG A 124 -2.09 -1.21 -11.67
CA ARG A 124 -2.73 -0.05 -12.26
C ARG A 124 -1.75 0.73 -13.14
N PHE A 125 -2.18 1.00 -14.37
CA PHE A 125 -1.41 1.72 -15.37
C PHE A 125 -1.97 3.13 -15.60
N MET A 126 -1.13 4.02 -16.07
CA MET A 126 -1.55 5.33 -16.56
C MET A 126 -2.43 5.17 -17.79
N GLY A 127 -3.65 5.76 -17.76
CA GLY A 127 -4.57 5.76 -18.90
C GLY A 127 -5.27 4.43 -19.18
N HIS A 128 -5.05 3.39 -18.37
CA HIS A 128 -5.65 2.08 -18.53
C HIS A 128 -6.41 1.62 -17.29
N ARG A 129 -7.31 0.64 -17.48
CA ARG A 129 -7.97 -0.02 -16.35
C ARG A 129 -6.97 -0.86 -15.57
N THR A 130 -7.24 -1.04 -14.30
CA THR A 130 -6.52 -1.97 -13.43
C THR A 130 -6.53 -3.39 -14.01
N LYS A 131 -5.39 -4.05 -14.01
CA LYS A 131 -5.21 -5.44 -14.44
C LYS A 131 -4.82 -6.31 -13.27
N ARG A 132 -5.33 -7.54 -13.26
CA ARG A 132 -5.03 -8.55 -12.25
C ARG A 132 -4.21 -9.67 -12.84
N PHE A 133 -3.15 -10.04 -12.16
CA PHE A 133 -2.24 -11.10 -12.56
C PHE A 133 -2.23 -12.17 -11.50
N PHE A 134 -2.43 -13.42 -11.94
CA PHE A 134 -2.30 -14.59 -11.08
C PHE A 134 -0.93 -15.21 -11.20
N GLN A 135 -0.34 -15.53 -10.07
CA GLN A 135 0.81 -16.41 -10.05
C GLN A 135 0.32 -17.86 -9.87
N TRP A 136 0.38 -18.62 -10.92
CA TRP A 136 0.06 -20.04 -10.90
C TRP A 136 1.24 -20.85 -11.45
N SER A 137 1.74 -21.81 -10.65
CA SER A 137 2.81 -22.75 -11.04
C SER A 137 4.01 -22.09 -11.77
N GLY A 138 4.44 -20.92 -11.28
CA GLY A 138 5.55 -20.18 -11.91
C GLY A 138 5.21 -19.47 -13.23
N LYS A 139 3.96 -19.53 -13.67
CA LYS A 139 3.45 -18.77 -14.81
C LYS A 139 2.57 -17.63 -14.31
N MET A 140 2.69 -16.49 -14.98
CA MET A 140 1.84 -15.32 -14.72
C MET A 140 0.74 -15.29 -15.78
N GLY A 141 -0.52 -15.19 -15.36
CA GLY A 141 -1.69 -15.03 -16.23
C GLY A 141 -2.47 -13.79 -15.88
N GLU A 142 -3.10 -13.16 -16.85
CA GLU A 142 -4.05 -12.06 -16.64
C GLU A 142 -5.46 -12.62 -16.42
N ARG A 143 -6.18 -12.08 -15.43
CA ARG A 143 -7.62 -12.33 -15.26
C ARG A 143 -8.39 -11.12 -15.81
N PHE A 144 -9.34 -11.43 -16.63
CA PHE A 144 -10.30 -10.46 -17.18
C PHE A 144 -11.45 -10.22 -16.22
#